data_bf9d032b11503df8f2eb285a88e86538
#
_entry.id   bf9d032b11503df8f2eb285a88e86538
#
_cell.length_a   1.000
_cell.length_b   1.000
_cell.length_c   1.000
_cell.angle_alpha   90.00
_cell.angle_beta   90.00
_cell.angle_gamma   90.00
#
_symmetry.space_group_name_H-M   'P 1'
#
loop_
_entity.id
_entity.type
_entity.pdbx_description
1 polymer ?
#
loop_
_entity_poly.entity_id
_entity_poly.type
_entity_poly.pdbx_seq_one_letter_code
_entity_poly.pdbx_strand_id
1 'polypeptide(L)'
;MLPRHDEPIAAIATAPGRGAVGIVRVSGRALAPLAQALTGRQLAPRVASYGPLRDAAGRPIDHGLALYFPAPHSYTGEDVLELQAHGGPVVLQLLLARCLEAAAADDAHGRPCLPGLRLARPGEFTERAFLNHKLDLAQAEAVADLIDASTEAAARSAARSLAGEFSRQVGTLRDQLVDLRMLVEATLDFPEEEIDFLERADARGRLAGPTSSWRASSTRHARAPCCARDCRW
;
A
#
# COMPACT_ATOMS: atom_id res chain seq x y z
N MET A 1 -2.80 14.05 19.32
CA MET A 1 -1.56 13.25 19.35
C MET A 1 -1.44 12.62 17.98
N LEU A 2 -0.38 12.90 17.22
CA LEU A 2 -0.18 12.29 15.89
C LEU A 2 -0.01 10.77 16.08
N PRO A 3 -0.64 9.94 15.23
CA PRO A 3 -0.51 8.49 15.35
C PRO A 3 0.96 8.10 15.21
N ARG A 4 1.45 7.26 16.11
CA ARG A 4 2.79 6.69 16.00
C ARG A 4 2.75 5.66 14.87
N HIS A 5 3.30 6.02 13.72
CA HIS A 5 3.42 5.13 12.57
C HIS A 5 4.33 3.91 12.84
N ASP A 6 5.06 3.91 13.96
CA ASP A 6 5.96 2.81 14.36
C ASP A 6 5.26 1.67 15.12
N GLU A 7 4.01 1.85 15.56
CA GLU A 7 3.27 0.80 16.27
C GLU A 7 2.80 -0.28 15.30
N PRO A 8 2.97 -1.58 15.61
CA PRO A 8 2.42 -2.64 14.78
C PRO A 8 0.89 -2.58 14.75
N ILE A 9 0.32 -3.00 13.64
CA ILE A 9 -1.14 -2.97 13.41
C ILE A 9 -1.67 -4.31 12.95
N ALA A 10 -2.92 -4.62 13.30
CA ALA A 10 -3.62 -5.81 12.86
C ALA A 10 -5.05 -5.49 12.42
N ALA A 11 -5.55 -6.20 11.41
CA ALA A 11 -6.94 -6.14 11.00
C ALA A 11 -7.38 -7.42 10.28
N ILE A 12 -8.70 -7.62 10.20
CA ILE A 12 -9.31 -8.51 9.22
C ILE A 12 -9.24 -7.78 7.86
N ALA A 13 -8.52 -8.36 6.92
CA ALA A 13 -8.23 -7.73 5.61
C ALA A 13 -9.25 -8.08 4.52
N THR A 14 -10.13 -9.02 4.77
CA THR A 14 -11.24 -9.40 3.86
C THR A 14 -12.51 -8.65 4.19
N ALA A 15 -13.38 -8.50 3.18
CA ALA A 15 -14.68 -7.85 3.36
C ALA A 15 -15.51 -8.52 4.47
N PRO A 16 -16.34 -7.76 5.21
CA PRO A 16 -17.19 -8.32 6.25
C PRO A 16 -18.26 -9.26 5.64
N GLY A 17 -18.58 -10.31 6.37
CA GLY A 17 -19.58 -11.30 5.95
C GLY A 17 -19.09 -12.73 6.11
N ARG A 18 -19.84 -13.67 5.51
CA ARG A 18 -19.48 -15.09 5.46
C ARG A 18 -18.84 -15.41 4.11
N GLY A 19 -17.65 -15.94 4.13
CA GLY A 19 -16.91 -16.36 2.95
C GLY A 19 -16.21 -17.71 3.17
N ALA A 20 -15.71 -18.31 2.11
CA ALA A 20 -14.92 -19.54 2.23
C ALA A 20 -13.58 -19.28 2.89
N VAL A 21 -12.98 -18.11 2.63
CA VAL A 21 -11.67 -17.71 3.17
C VAL A 21 -11.78 -16.31 3.77
N GLY A 22 -11.11 -16.12 4.92
CA GLY A 22 -10.90 -14.82 5.53
C GLY A 22 -9.43 -14.64 5.91
N ILE A 23 -8.97 -13.42 5.93
CA ILE A 23 -7.56 -13.06 6.15
C ILE A 23 -7.46 -12.11 7.33
N VAL A 24 -6.65 -12.47 8.31
CA VAL A 24 -6.15 -11.53 9.33
C VAL A 24 -4.73 -11.13 8.93
N ARG A 25 -4.48 -9.83 8.85
CA ARG A 25 -3.18 -9.27 8.47
C ARG A 25 -2.60 -8.48 9.64
N VAL A 26 -1.32 -8.67 9.89
CA VAL A 26 -0.52 -7.89 10.83
C VAL A 26 0.63 -7.24 10.07
N SER A 27 0.93 -5.97 10.37
CA SER A 27 2.10 -5.25 9.84
C SER A 27 2.85 -4.58 10.98
N GLY A 28 4.17 -4.62 10.93
CA GLY A 28 5.05 -4.03 11.92
C GLY A 28 6.47 -4.55 11.81
N ARG A 29 7.30 -4.26 12.80
CA ARG A 29 8.68 -4.74 12.84
C ARG A 29 8.78 -6.02 13.69
N ALA A 30 9.65 -6.95 13.28
CA ALA A 30 9.98 -8.16 14.05
C ALA A 30 8.77 -9.06 14.36
N LEU A 31 7.97 -9.41 13.34
CA LEU A 31 6.77 -10.25 13.50
C LEU A 31 7.06 -11.75 13.66
N ALA A 32 8.31 -12.20 13.50
CA ALA A 32 8.64 -13.63 13.55
C ALA A 32 8.25 -14.31 14.89
N PRO A 33 8.45 -13.70 16.06
CA PRO A 33 7.99 -14.29 17.34
C PRO A 33 6.47 -14.43 17.42
N LEU A 34 5.72 -13.44 16.94
CA LEU A 34 4.26 -13.50 16.87
C LEU A 34 3.80 -14.63 15.94
N ALA A 35 4.41 -14.74 14.75
CA ALA A 35 4.12 -15.81 13.81
C ALA A 35 4.33 -17.20 14.43
N GLN A 36 5.42 -17.37 15.18
CA GLN A 36 5.71 -18.62 15.89
C GLN A 36 4.70 -18.90 17.01
N ALA A 37 4.28 -17.89 17.76
CA ALA A 37 3.28 -18.03 18.84
C ALA A 37 1.90 -18.47 18.29
N LEU A 38 1.54 -18.03 17.08
CA LEU A 38 0.25 -18.32 16.45
C LEU A 38 0.24 -19.65 15.70
N THR A 39 1.40 -20.09 15.14
CA THR A 39 1.48 -21.28 14.29
C THR A 39 2.22 -22.45 14.93
N GLY A 40 2.92 -22.20 16.04
CA GLY A 40 3.76 -23.18 16.71
C GLY A 40 5.07 -23.52 16.00
N ARG A 41 5.43 -22.77 14.94
CA ARG A 41 6.67 -23.01 14.14
C ARG A 41 7.21 -21.73 13.54
N GLN A 42 8.47 -21.73 13.14
CA GLN A 42 9.04 -20.68 12.32
C GLN A 42 8.50 -20.77 10.89
N LEU A 43 8.12 -19.63 10.31
CA LEU A 43 7.67 -19.54 8.94
C LEU A 43 8.82 -19.18 8.01
N ALA A 44 8.95 -19.92 6.91
CA ALA A 44 9.87 -19.54 5.84
C ALA A 44 9.31 -18.31 5.10
N PRO A 45 10.16 -17.31 4.76
CA PRO A 45 9.73 -16.12 4.05
C PRO A 45 9.02 -16.43 2.74
N ARG A 46 7.81 -15.87 2.55
CA ARG A 46 7.00 -15.99 1.32
C ARG A 46 6.60 -17.41 0.93
N VAL A 47 6.63 -18.33 1.87
CA VAL A 47 6.16 -19.70 1.67
C VAL A 47 4.82 -19.86 2.38
N ALA A 48 3.81 -20.28 1.63
CA ALA A 48 2.52 -20.64 2.18
C ALA A 48 2.64 -21.89 3.07
N SER A 49 2.37 -21.72 4.35
CA SER A 49 2.53 -22.76 5.36
C SER A 49 1.18 -23.19 5.89
N TYR A 50 0.69 -24.37 5.48
CA TYR A 50 -0.56 -24.92 6.00
C TYR A 50 -0.38 -25.56 7.37
N GLY A 51 -1.33 -25.29 8.28
CA GLY A 51 -1.33 -25.90 9.61
C GLY A 51 -2.34 -25.28 10.56
N PRO A 52 -2.33 -25.71 11.83
CA PRO A 52 -3.21 -25.16 12.86
C PRO A 52 -2.79 -23.73 13.22
N LEU A 53 -3.80 -22.85 13.31
CA LEU A 53 -3.72 -21.53 13.92
C LEU A 53 -4.17 -21.66 15.37
N ARG A 54 -3.30 -21.34 16.34
CA ARG A 54 -3.43 -21.80 17.72
C ARG A 54 -3.89 -20.70 18.67
N ASP A 55 -4.72 -21.11 19.66
CA ASP A 55 -5.03 -20.30 20.83
C ASP A 55 -3.87 -20.26 21.86
N ALA A 56 -4.03 -19.58 22.97
CA ALA A 56 -3.02 -19.50 24.02
C ALA A 56 -2.74 -20.85 24.72
N ALA A 57 -3.69 -21.77 24.70
CA ALA A 57 -3.53 -23.12 25.23
C ALA A 57 -2.93 -24.12 24.20
N GLY A 58 -2.53 -23.63 23.01
CA GLY A 58 -2.00 -24.45 21.93
C GLY A 58 -3.04 -25.23 21.15
N ARG A 59 -4.34 -25.07 21.40
CA ARG A 59 -5.42 -25.74 20.69
C ARG A 59 -5.70 -25.02 19.36
N PRO A 60 -6.08 -25.71 18.31
CA PRO A 60 -6.40 -25.07 17.03
C PRO A 60 -7.68 -24.23 17.14
N ILE A 61 -7.59 -22.95 16.78
CA ILE A 61 -8.74 -22.10 16.48
C ILE A 61 -9.32 -22.51 15.12
N ASP A 62 -8.40 -22.73 14.16
CA ASP A 62 -8.72 -23.18 12.82
C ASP A 62 -7.49 -23.80 12.15
N HIS A 63 -7.68 -24.39 10.98
CA HIS A 63 -6.60 -24.84 10.11
C HIS A 63 -6.59 -23.98 8.84
N GLY A 64 -5.42 -23.41 8.53
CA GLY A 64 -5.31 -22.45 7.43
C GLY A 64 -3.89 -22.27 6.95
N LEU A 65 -3.69 -21.22 6.16
CA LEU A 65 -2.38 -20.85 5.64
C LEU A 65 -1.82 -19.67 6.44
N ALA A 66 -0.54 -19.73 6.75
CA ALA A 66 0.21 -18.59 7.28
C ALA A 66 1.30 -18.21 6.26
N LEU A 67 1.40 -16.91 5.96
CA LEU A 67 2.42 -16.34 5.09
C LEU A 67 3.13 -15.21 5.82
N TYR A 68 4.46 -15.24 5.77
CA TYR A 68 5.32 -14.23 6.34
C TYR A 68 6.12 -13.51 5.24
N PHE A 69 6.02 -12.20 5.21
CA PHE A 69 6.71 -11.33 4.26
C PHE A 69 7.65 -10.41 5.03
N PRO A 70 8.96 -10.70 5.07
CA PRO A 70 9.92 -9.82 5.75
C PRO A 70 10.10 -8.51 5.00
N ALA A 71 10.36 -7.45 5.75
CA ALA A 71 10.76 -6.15 5.21
C ALA A 71 12.03 -6.27 4.33
N PRO A 72 12.20 -5.42 3.32
CA PRO A 72 11.24 -4.43 2.79
C PRO A 72 10.29 -5.01 1.74
N HIS A 73 10.27 -6.31 1.56
CA HIS A 73 9.60 -6.99 0.45
C HIS A 73 8.19 -7.47 0.82
N SER A 74 7.39 -6.56 1.31
CA SER A 74 5.99 -6.74 1.71
C SER A 74 5.10 -5.64 1.12
N TYR A 75 3.81 -5.68 1.39
CA TYR A 75 2.87 -4.64 0.96
C TYR A 75 3.16 -3.29 1.61
N THR A 76 3.37 -3.26 2.92
CA THR A 76 3.63 -2.02 3.68
C THR A 76 5.08 -1.59 3.69
N GLY A 77 6.02 -2.44 3.23
CA GLY A 77 7.47 -2.25 3.40
C GLY A 77 8.01 -2.63 4.79
N GLU A 78 7.13 -2.96 5.75
CA GLU A 78 7.45 -3.55 7.05
C GLU A 78 7.36 -5.08 6.95
N ASP A 79 7.61 -5.80 8.05
CA ASP A 79 7.20 -7.21 8.09
C ASP A 79 5.68 -7.30 8.00
N VAL A 80 5.17 -8.27 7.23
CA VAL A 80 3.74 -8.56 7.14
C VAL A 80 3.52 -10.04 7.40
N LEU A 81 2.57 -10.34 8.28
CA LEU A 81 2.05 -11.68 8.53
C LEU A 81 0.59 -11.75 8.07
N GLU A 82 0.28 -12.71 7.22
CA GLU A 82 -1.08 -13.03 6.83
C GLU A 82 -1.47 -14.41 7.32
N LEU A 83 -2.62 -14.48 7.99
CA LEU A 83 -3.23 -15.71 8.47
C LEU A 83 -4.53 -15.90 7.70
N GLN A 84 -4.57 -16.88 6.83
CA GLN A 84 -5.75 -17.21 6.03
C GLN A 84 -6.48 -18.38 6.71
N ALA A 85 -7.70 -18.12 7.14
CA ALA A 85 -8.57 -19.05 7.85
C ALA A 85 -9.90 -19.19 7.12
N HIS A 86 -10.83 -20.01 7.61
CA HIS A 86 -12.20 -19.99 7.12
C HIS A 86 -12.84 -18.62 7.40
N GLY A 87 -13.59 -18.10 6.40
CA GLY A 87 -14.15 -16.75 6.38
C GLY A 87 -15.39 -16.58 7.26
N GLY A 88 -15.48 -17.30 8.38
CA GLY A 88 -16.52 -17.09 9.38
C GLY A 88 -16.20 -15.90 10.27
N PRO A 89 -17.13 -14.94 10.50
CA PRO A 89 -16.84 -13.73 11.28
C PRO A 89 -16.31 -14.05 12.69
N VAL A 90 -16.83 -15.09 13.33
CA VAL A 90 -16.39 -15.50 14.67
C VAL A 90 -14.96 -16.02 14.67
N VAL A 91 -14.61 -16.85 13.68
CA VAL A 91 -13.25 -17.42 13.53
C VAL A 91 -12.25 -16.30 13.34
N LEU A 92 -12.55 -15.33 12.46
CA LEU A 92 -11.67 -14.20 12.17
C LEU A 92 -11.51 -13.26 13.38
N GLN A 93 -12.58 -13.03 14.14
CA GLN A 93 -12.51 -12.25 15.37
C GLN A 93 -11.68 -12.95 16.45
N LEU A 94 -11.85 -14.28 16.63
CA LEU A 94 -11.02 -15.06 17.55
C LEU A 94 -9.54 -15.01 17.15
N LEU A 95 -9.25 -15.12 15.86
CA LEU A 95 -7.89 -15.08 15.36
C LEU A 95 -7.27 -13.68 15.54
N LEU A 96 -8.02 -12.61 15.27
CA LEU A 96 -7.58 -11.24 15.49
C LEU A 96 -7.34 -10.96 16.99
N ALA A 97 -8.26 -11.39 17.86
CA ALA A 97 -8.10 -11.28 19.30
C ALA A 97 -6.85 -12.06 19.78
N ARG A 98 -6.63 -13.24 19.23
CA ARG A 98 -5.44 -14.05 19.54
C ARG A 98 -4.14 -13.36 19.09
N CYS A 99 -4.12 -12.63 17.97
CA CYS A 99 -2.96 -11.82 17.57
C CYS A 99 -2.64 -10.75 18.62
N LEU A 100 -3.66 -10.04 19.11
CA LEU A 100 -3.48 -8.99 20.15
C LEU A 100 -3.01 -9.60 21.49
N GLU A 101 -3.60 -10.71 21.89
CA GLU A 101 -3.23 -11.43 23.11
C GLU A 101 -1.78 -11.94 23.03
N ALA A 102 -1.41 -12.59 21.92
CA ALA A 102 -0.05 -13.12 21.72
C ALA A 102 1.01 -12.02 21.68
N ALA A 103 0.66 -10.86 21.12
CA ALA A 103 1.53 -9.70 21.07
C ALA A 103 1.82 -9.12 22.47
N ALA A 104 0.80 -9.14 23.34
CA ALA A 104 0.90 -8.66 24.72
C ALA A 104 1.53 -9.67 25.69
N ALA A 105 1.59 -10.96 25.30
CA ALA A 105 2.19 -12.01 26.13
C ALA A 105 3.71 -11.81 26.24
N ASP A 106 4.24 -12.04 27.44
CA ASP A 106 5.67 -11.91 27.69
C ASP A 106 6.48 -13.04 27.03
N ASP A 107 7.65 -12.68 26.49
CA ASP A 107 8.65 -13.60 26.02
C ASP A 107 9.41 -14.26 27.22
N ALA A 108 10.37 -15.14 26.93
CA ALA A 108 11.20 -15.78 27.96
C ALA A 108 12.03 -14.79 28.81
N HIS A 109 12.08 -13.52 28.43
CA HIS A 109 12.80 -12.45 29.11
C HIS A 109 11.86 -11.46 29.82
N GLY A 110 10.56 -11.75 29.91
CA GLY A 110 9.56 -10.90 30.56
C GLY A 110 9.25 -9.62 29.78
N ARG A 111 9.37 -9.64 28.44
CA ARG A 111 9.04 -8.52 27.56
C ARG A 111 7.92 -8.93 26.63
N PRO A 112 6.96 -8.02 26.32
CA PRO A 112 5.91 -8.31 25.36
C PRO A 112 6.47 -8.78 24.03
N CYS A 113 5.88 -9.83 23.47
CA CYS A 113 6.28 -10.47 22.22
C CYS A 113 6.28 -9.46 21.05
N LEU A 114 5.27 -8.56 21.01
CA LEU A 114 5.17 -7.47 20.03
C LEU A 114 4.55 -6.25 20.68
N PRO A 115 5.34 -5.36 21.31
CA PRO A 115 4.82 -4.21 22.06
C PRO A 115 4.01 -3.26 21.18
N GLY A 116 2.87 -2.78 21.67
CA GLY A 116 2.07 -1.74 21.04
C GLY A 116 1.23 -2.21 19.85
N LEU A 117 1.06 -3.52 19.65
CA LEU A 117 0.14 -4.01 18.60
C LEU A 117 -1.28 -3.51 18.88
N ARG A 118 -1.88 -2.86 17.91
CA ARG A 118 -3.24 -2.31 17.95
C ARG A 118 -4.03 -2.65 16.69
N LEU A 119 -5.33 -2.38 16.74
CA LEU A 119 -6.15 -2.46 15.52
C LEU A 119 -5.75 -1.37 14.53
N ALA A 120 -5.70 -1.74 13.26
CA ALA A 120 -5.47 -0.81 12.17
C ALA A 120 -6.68 0.12 11.98
N ARG A 121 -6.42 1.36 11.62
CA ARG A 121 -7.44 2.28 11.11
C ARG A 121 -7.80 1.90 9.66
N PRO A 122 -8.99 2.27 9.17
CA PRO A 122 -9.33 2.11 7.76
C PRO A 122 -8.25 2.73 6.86
N GLY A 123 -7.78 1.97 5.85
CA GLY A 123 -6.75 2.41 4.91
C GLY A 123 -5.32 2.43 5.43
N GLU A 124 -5.07 2.14 6.72
CA GLU A 124 -3.74 2.32 7.33
C GLU A 124 -2.63 1.45 6.72
N PHE A 125 -2.95 0.25 6.22
CA PHE A 125 -1.95 -0.56 5.50
C PHE A 125 -1.47 0.13 4.22
N THR A 126 -2.38 0.75 3.47
CA THR A 126 -2.05 1.49 2.24
C THR A 126 -1.34 2.82 2.57
N GLU A 127 -1.76 3.50 3.65
CA GLU A 127 -1.07 4.69 4.17
C GLU A 127 0.41 4.36 4.49
N ARG A 128 0.68 3.24 5.16
CA ARG A 128 2.06 2.80 5.44
C ARG A 128 2.84 2.43 4.18
N ALA A 129 2.18 1.78 3.22
CA ALA A 129 2.80 1.48 1.94
C ALA A 129 3.24 2.76 1.22
N PHE A 130 2.44 3.82 1.26
CA PHE A 130 2.80 5.13 0.74
C PHE A 130 3.96 5.77 1.52
N LEU A 131 3.88 5.82 2.85
CA LEU A 131 4.93 6.40 3.70
C LEU A 131 6.28 5.68 3.58
N ASN A 132 6.25 4.36 3.36
CA ASN A 132 7.43 3.54 3.14
C ASN A 132 7.85 3.45 1.66
N HIS A 133 7.36 4.36 0.81
CA HIS A 133 7.71 4.46 -0.61
C HIS A 133 7.49 3.17 -1.43
N LYS A 134 6.53 2.34 -1.02
CA LYS A 134 6.09 1.15 -1.78
C LYS A 134 5.10 1.52 -2.87
N LEU A 135 4.28 2.51 -2.61
CA LEU A 135 3.30 3.10 -3.50
C LEU A 135 3.49 4.61 -3.52
N ASP A 136 3.23 5.25 -4.64
CA ASP A 136 3.01 6.69 -4.69
C ASP A 136 1.55 7.04 -4.37
N LEU A 137 1.23 8.35 -4.28
CA LEU A 137 -0.11 8.79 -3.89
C LEU A 137 -1.18 8.33 -4.88
N ALA A 138 -0.90 8.41 -6.19
CA ALA A 138 -1.86 8.00 -7.22
C ALA A 138 -2.11 6.48 -7.18
N GLN A 139 -1.07 5.70 -6.89
CA GLN A 139 -1.20 4.25 -6.69
C GLN A 139 -1.98 3.92 -5.41
N ALA A 140 -1.76 4.67 -4.32
CA ALA A 140 -2.50 4.48 -3.07
C ALA A 140 -4.01 4.78 -3.24
N GLU A 141 -4.35 5.86 -3.95
CA GLU A 141 -5.74 6.18 -4.32
C GLU A 141 -6.33 5.10 -5.23
N ALA A 142 -5.56 4.61 -6.21
CA ALA A 142 -6.01 3.57 -7.12
C ALA A 142 -6.35 2.24 -6.42
N VAL A 143 -5.78 1.93 -5.26
CA VAL A 143 -6.18 0.77 -4.45
C VAL A 143 -7.63 0.91 -3.98
N ALA A 144 -8.03 2.07 -3.48
CA ALA A 144 -9.41 2.34 -3.06
C ALA A 144 -10.35 2.30 -4.26
N ASP A 145 -10.00 2.97 -5.36
CA ASP A 145 -10.79 2.97 -6.60
C ASP A 145 -11.01 1.55 -7.15
N LEU A 146 -9.99 0.69 -7.06
CA LEU A 146 -10.09 -0.70 -7.53
C LEU A 146 -11.05 -1.53 -6.67
N ILE A 147 -11.05 -1.31 -5.35
CA ILE A 147 -11.94 -1.99 -4.40
C ILE A 147 -13.39 -1.54 -4.62
N ASP A 148 -13.60 -0.24 -4.85
CA ASP A 148 -14.93 0.36 -5.03
C ASP A 148 -15.47 0.28 -6.46
N ALA A 149 -14.68 -0.25 -7.41
CA ALA A 149 -15.04 -0.32 -8.81
C ALA A 149 -16.32 -1.16 -9.03
N SER A 150 -17.36 -0.53 -9.54
CA SER A 150 -18.64 -1.17 -9.87
C SER A 150 -18.79 -1.56 -11.34
N THR A 151 -17.82 -1.18 -12.20
CA THR A 151 -17.82 -1.50 -13.63
C THR A 151 -16.45 -2.02 -14.07
N GLU A 152 -16.45 -2.84 -15.12
CA GLU A 152 -15.20 -3.35 -15.71
C GLU A 152 -14.26 -2.21 -16.17
N ALA A 153 -14.83 -1.16 -16.76
CA ALA A 153 -14.05 0.00 -17.21
C ALA A 153 -13.39 0.74 -16.04
N ALA A 154 -14.09 0.91 -14.91
CA ALA A 154 -13.54 1.50 -13.70
C ALA A 154 -12.42 0.63 -13.11
N ALA A 155 -12.65 -0.67 -12.98
CA ALA A 155 -11.64 -1.61 -12.48
C ALA A 155 -10.36 -1.62 -13.35
N ARG A 156 -10.51 -1.66 -14.67
CA ARG A 156 -9.37 -1.58 -15.60
C ARG A 156 -8.63 -0.24 -15.51
N SER A 157 -9.34 0.88 -15.30
CA SER A 157 -8.74 2.19 -15.13
C SER A 157 -7.92 2.27 -13.83
N ALA A 158 -8.51 1.84 -12.71
CA ALA A 158 -7.84 1.77 -11.43
C ALA A 158 -6.60 0.84 -11.47
N ALA A 159 -6.72 -0.33 -12.11
CA ALA A 159 -5.61 -1.26 -12.27
C ALA A 159 -4.43 -0.64 -13.04
N ARG A 160 -4.69 0.17 -14.11
CA ARG A 160 -3.62 0.89 -14.83
C ARG A 160 -2.97 1.96 -13.96
N SER A 161 -3.75 2.71 -13.17
CA SER A 161 -3.22 3.69 -12.21
C SER A 161 -2.36 3.01 -11.15
N LEU A 162 -2.81 1.89 -10.61
CA LEU A 162 -2.04 1.08 -9.66
C LEU A 162 -0.73 0.53 -10.27
N ALA A 163 -0.73 0.20 -11.56
CA ALA A 163 0.48 -0.18 -12.30
C ALA A 163 1.44 1.00 -12.55
N GLY A 164 1.14 2.21 -12.08
CA GLY A 164 1.97 3.40 -12.16
C GLY A 164 1.95 4.08 -13.55
N GLU A 165 0.95 3.82 -14.38
CA GLU A 165 0.86 4.46 -15.71
C GLU A 165 0.71 5.99 -15.58
N PHE A 166 -0.19 6.44 -14.70
CA PHE A 166 -0.38 7.86 -14.42
C PHE A 166 0.87 8.51 -13.85
N SER A 167 1.51 7.87 -12.87
CA SER A 167 2.72 8.36 -12.21
C SER A 167 3.88 8.53 -13.21
N ARG A 168 4.05 7.58 -14.14
CA ARG A 168 5.04 7.70 -15.22
C ARG A 168 4.76 8.90 -16.12
N GLN A 169 3.50 9.16 -16.48
CA GLN A 169 3.13 10.32 -17.31
C GLN A 169 3.43 11.64 -16.59
N VAL A 170 3.10 11.74 -15.30
CA VAL A 170 3.41 12.92 -14.46
C VAL A 170 4.92 13.09 -14.32
N GLY A 171 5.67 11.99 -14.09
CA GLY A 171 7.12 12.01 -14.03
C GLY A 171 7.76 12.54 -15.31
N THR A 172 7.32 12.06 -16.48
CA THR A 172 7.77 12.54 -17.78
C THR A 172 7.49 14.03 -17.97
N LEU A 173 6.28 14.48 -17.60
CA LEU A 173 5.93 15.90 -17.67
C LEU A 173 6.83 16.75 -16.77
N ARG A 174 7.07 16.30 -15.54
CA ARG A 174 7.97 16.98 -14.59
C ARG A 174 9.37 17.12 -15.18
N ASP A 175 9.92 16.04 -15.71
CA ASP A 175 11.29 16.02 -16.24
C ASP A 175 11.41 16.96 -17.45
N GLN A 176 10.42 16.97 -18.36
CA GLN A 176 10.36 17.91 -19.46
C GLN A 176 10.28 19.38 -19.00
N LEU A 177 9.54 19.67 -17.93
CA LEU A 177 9.46 21.03 -17.36
C LEU A 177 10.76 21.44 -16.67
N VAL A 178 11.45 20.51 -15.99
CA VAL A 178 12.76 20.76 -15.39
C VAL A 178 13.79 21.07 -16.48
N ASP A 179 13.83 20.28 -17.55
CA ASP A 179 14.74 20.52 -18.68
C ASP A 179 14.48 21.88 -19.34
N LEU A 180 13.21 22.25 -19.54
CA LEU A 180 12.83 23.55 -20.07
C LEU A 180 13.25 24.70 -19.13
N ARG A 181 13.03 24.54 -17.84
CA ARG A 181 13.45 25.50 -16.81
C ARG A 181 14.97 25.71 -16.84
N MET A 182 15.77 24.63 -16.86
CA MET A 182 17.22 24.70 -16.94
C MET A 182 17.67 25.47 -18.19
N LEU A 183 17.01 25.26 -19.32
CA LEU A 183 17.31 25.97 -20.55
C LEU A 183 17.05 27.48 -20.42
N VAL A 184 15.93 27.87 -19.81
CA VAL A 184 15.58 29.29 -19.59
C VAL A 184 16.54 29.94 -18.59
N GLU A 185 16.86 29.25 -17.48
CA GLU A 185 17.83 29.74 -16.48
C GLU A 185 19.20 29.96 -17.09
N ALA A 186 19.70 29.02 -17.92
CA ALA A 186 20.97 29.16 -18.61
C ALA A 186 21.03 30.40 -19.53
N THR A 187 19.93 30.75 -20.21
CA THR A 187 19.87 31.97 -21.03
C THR A 187 19.85 33.27 -20.21
N LEU A 188 19.34 33.22 -18.98
CA LEU A 188 19.34 34.38 -18.09
C LEU A 188 20.72 34.59 -17.43
N ASP A 189 21.44 33.50 -17.14
CA ASP A 189 22.76 33.52 -16.49
C ASP A 189 23.89 33.95 -17.46
N PHE A 190 23.72 33.73 -18.77
CA PHE A 190 24.70 34.05 -19.80
C PHE A 190 24.14 34.97 -20.89
N PRO A 191 23.74 36.22 -20.56
CA PRO A 191 23.08 37.12 -21.49
C PRO A 191 24.02 37.66 -22.59
N GLU A 192 25.35 37.52 -22.44
CA GLU A 192 26.35 38.04 -23.37
C GLU A 192 26.67 37.09 -24.50
N GLU A 193 26.16 35.89 -24.50
CA GLU A 193 26.31 34.97 -25.63
C GLU A 193 25.29 35.33 -26.71
N GLU A 194 25.81 35.75 -27.90
CA GLU A 194 25.00 36.17 -29.08
C GLU A 194 24.11 35.06 -29.69
N ILE A 195 24.00 33.93 -29.00
CA ILE A 195 23.26 32.79 -29.52
C ILE A 195 21.88 32.76 -28.86
N ASP A 196 20.83 32.91 -29.63
CA ASP A 196 19.47 32.66 -29.14
C ASP A 196 19.26 31.16 -28.83
N PHE A 197 19.71 30.75 -27.66
CA PHE A 197 19.57 29.37 -27.18
C PHE A 197 18.10 28.92 -27.11
N LEU A 198 17.16 29.85 -26.89
CA LEU A 198 15.74 29.53 -26.82
C LEU A 198 15.15 29.17 -28.17
N GLU A 199 15.59 29.85 -29.27
CA GLU A 199 15.19 29.50 -30.64
C GLU A 199 15.85 28.20 -31.10
N ARG A 200 17.15 28.06 -30.90
CA ARG A 200 17.89 26.83 -31.27
C ARG A 200 17.37 25.57 -30.56
N ALA A 201 17.00 25.71 -29.30
CA ALA A 201 16.50 24.61 -28.50
C ALA A 201 15.00 24.36 -28.67
N ASP A 202 14.31 25.13 -29.52
CA ASP A 202 12.86 25.07 -29.75
C ASP A 202 12.08 25.08 -28.44
N ALA A 203 12.36 26.05 -27.55
CA ALA A 203 11.73 26.14 -26.23
C ALA A 203 10.19 26.19 -26.30
N ARG A 204 9.63 26.83 -27.34
CA ARG A 204 8.18 26.88 -27.58
C ARG A 204 7.61 25.52 -27.94
N GLY A 205 8.26 24.77 -28.83
CA GLY A 205 7.86 23.41 -29.19
C GLY A 205 7.98 22.45 -27.99
N ARG A 206 9.05 22.60 -27.19
CA ARG A 206 9.23 21.83 -25.94
C ARG A 206 8.16 22.14 -24.89
N LEU A 207 7.59 23.33 -24.85
CA LEU A 207 6.48 23.67 -23.98
C LEU A 207 5.13 23.15 -24.54
N ALA A 208 4.94 23.16 -25.85
CA ALA A 208 3.71 22.72 -26.50
C ALA A 208 3.49 21.20 -26.36
N GLY A 209 4.57 20.41 -26.42
CA GLY A 209 4.52 18.95 -26.26
C GLY A 209 3.94 18.51 -24.91
N PRO A 210 4.51 18.92 -23.78
CA PRO A 210 3.98 18.63 -22.46
C PRO A 210 2.54 19.07 -22.23
N THR A 211 2.18 20.28 -22.71
CA THR A 211 0.81 20.82 -22.56
C THR A 211 -0.21 20.00 -23.35
N SER A 212 0.11 19.56 -24.56
CA SER A 212 -0.78 18.72 -25.37
C SER A 212 -0.95 17.33 -24.79
N SER A 213 0.13 16.73 -24.31
CA SER A 213 0.16 15.43 -23.64
C SER A 213 -0.68 15.44 -22.37
N TRP A 214 -0.52 16.48 -21.53
CA TRP A 214 -1.31 16.66 -20.32
C TRP A 214 -2.81 16.82 -20.62
N ARG A 215 -3.18 17.65 -21.58
CA ARG A 215 -4.59 17.81 -21.99
C ARG A 215 -5.19 16.51 -22.48
N ALA A 216 -4.48 15.72 -23.25
CA ALA A 216 -4.94 14.41 -23.72
C ALA A 216 -5.08 13.39 -22.60
N SER A 217 -4.23 13.46 -21.57
CA SER A 217 -4.29 12.61 -20.38
C SER A 217 -5.45 13.01 -19.46
N SER A 218 -5.59 14.29 -19.13
CA SER A 218 -6.64 14.79 -18.26
C SER A 218 -8.05 14.56 -18.83
N THR A 219 -8.24 14.68 -20.17
CA THR A 219 -9.53 14.36 -20.79
C THR A 219 -9.87 12.86 -20.76
N ARG A 220 -8.88 11.98 -20.79
CA ARG A 220 -9.10 10.53 -20.64
C ARG A 220 -9.52 10.16 -19.22
N HIS A 221 -8.95 10.79 -18.19
CA HIS A 221 -9.31 10.56 -16.78
C HIS A 221 -10.65 11.22 -16.43
N ALA A 222 -10.95 12.40 -16.94
CA ALA A 222 -12.24 13.06 -16.71
C ALA A 222 -13.44 12.35 -17.37
N ARG A 223 -13.19 11.48 -18.36
CA ARG A 223 -14.23 10.67 -19.03
C ARG A 223 -14.44 9.30 -18.39
N ALA A 224 -13.59 8.87 -17.45
CA ALA A 224 -13.93 7.75 -16.59
C ALA A 224 -15.14 8.21 -15.75
N PRO A 225 -16.30 7.52 -15.79
CA PRO A 225 -17.43 7.90 -14.97
C PRO A 225 -16.99 7.75 -13.52
N CYS A 226 -16.62 8.87 -12.91
CA CYS A 226 -16.56 9.01 -11.48
C CYS A 226 -17.99 8.73 -11.01
N CYS A 227 -18.26 7.56 -10.45
CA CYS A 227 -19.45 7.34 -9.65
C CYS A 227 -19.31 8.27 -8.45
N ALA A 228 -19.77 9.51 -8.64
CA ALA A 228 -20.05 10.42 -7.55
C ALA A 228 -21.18 9.77 -6.71
N ARG A 229 -20.81 8.87 -5.82
CA ARG A 229 -21.58 8.66 -4.61
C ARG A 229 -21.17 9.76 -3.66
N ASP A 230 -22.16 10.56 -3.30
CA ASP A 230 -22.11 11.57 -2.26
C ASP A 230 -21.09 11.24 -1.18
N CYS A 231 -19.99 11.98 -1.13
CA CYS A 231 -19.14 12.07 0.04
C CYS A 231 -19.96 12.76 1.12
N ARG A 232 -20.74 12.02 1.90
CA ARG A 232 -21.21 12.46 3.21
C ARG A 232 -20.23 11.90 4.24
N TRP A 233 -19.43 12.81 4.75
CA TRP A 233 -18.62 12.64 5.96
C TRP A 233 -19.51 12.64 7.20
#